data_5c7c279fa28d1711325d29e3cd54deb5
#
_entry.id   5c7c279fa28d1711325d29e3cd54deb5
#
_cell.length_a   1.000
_cell.length_b   1.000
_cell.length_c   1.000
_cell.angle_alpha   90.00
_cell.angle_beta   90.00
_cell.angle_gamma   90.00
#
_symmetry.space_group_name_H-M   'P 1'
#
loop_
_entity.id
_entity.type
_entity.pdbx_description
1 polymer ?
#
loop_
_entity_poly.entity_id
_entity_poly.type
_entity_poly.pdbx_seq_one_letter_code
_entity_poly.pdbx_strand_id
1 'polypeptide(L)'
;TIEDEADLMEYYNIDYHTLHSSLDPDELSRLEFEADHAALIFKRPKSFSADDNFLLKMTSTGVFLYEDHIVVVMPDDAPLFEGRAPLRIFSVQDVILRLLYQSISHFEGHLKAINMLSDSLERRIITSMETRYLLNMFALEKSLVYILNAINSNSALFDKMKSYAERLGFDHDQLGILEDIIIENQQ
;
A
#
# COMPACT_ATOMS: atom_id res chain seq x y z
N THR A 1 6.55 19.06 1.16
CA THR A 1 6.77 20.26 2.01
C THR A 1 5.43 20.95 2.30
N ILE A 2 5.40 21.95 3.21
CA ILE A 2 4.17 22.74 3.49
C ILE A 2 3.72 23.51 2.23
N GLU A 3 4.65 23.93 1.38
CA GLU A 3 4.35 24.57 0.09
C GLU A 3 3.68 23.57 -0.87
N ASP A 4 4.18 22.34 -0.98
CA ASP A 4 3.59 21.30 -1.81
C ASP A 4 2.16 20.93 -1.35
N GLU A 5 1.90 20.92 -0.05
CA GLU A 5 0.55 20.65 0.49
C GLU A 5 -0.43 21.77 0.14
N ALA A 6 0.01 23.04 0.24
CA ALA A 6 -0.81 24.18 -0.14
C ALA A 6 -1.15 24.16 -1.64
N ASP A 7 -0.15 23.85 -2.49
CA ASP A 7 -0.32 23.74 -3.94
C ASP A 7 -1.28 22.59 -4.31
N LEU A 8 -1.18 21.43 -3.63
CA LEU A 8 -2.08 20.30 -3.85
C LEU A 8 -3.54 20.65 -3.49
N MET A 9 -3.76 21.35 -2.38
CA MET A 9 -5.10 21.75 -1.96
C MET A 9 -5.70 22.81 -2.89
N GLU A 10 -4.91 23.81 -3.28
CA GLU A 10 -5.41 24.93 -4.08
C GLU A 10 -5.57 24.56 -5.56
N TYR A 11 -4.60 23.86 -6.15
CA TYR A 11 -4.58 23.57 -7.58
C TYR A 11 -5.43 22.35 -7.96
N TYR A 12 -5.42 21.31 -7.09
CA TYR A 12 -6.13 20.06 -7.34
C TYR A 12 -7.43 19.91 -6.53
N ASN A 13 -7.83 20.94 -5.77
CA ASN A 13 -9.04 20.92 -4.95
C ASN A 13 -9.13 19.71 -4.00
N ILE A 14 -7.97 19.26 -3.50
CA ILE A 14 -7.91 18.17 -2.51
C ILE A 14 -8.14 18.76 -1.12
N ASP A 15 -9.12 18.26 -0.38
CA ASP A 15 -9.37 18.75 0.95
C ASP A 15 -8.24 18.37 1.93
N TYR A 16 -8.06 19.21 2.96
CA TYR A 16 -7.00 19.04 3.96
C TYR A 16 -7.06 17.69 4.66
N HIS A 17 -8.25 17.22 5.02
CA HIS A 17 -8.43 15.98 5.78
C HIS A 17 -8.02 14.79 4.91
N THR A 18 -8.49 14.71 3.68
CA THR A 18 -8.17 13.61 2.75
C THR A 18 -6.69 13.59 2.38
N LEU A 19 -6.08 14.77 2.19
CA LEU A 19 -4.64 14.87 1.95
C LEU A 19 -3.82 14.33 3.14
N HIS A 20 -4.13 14.76 4.37
CA HIS A 20 -3.42 14.30 5.57
C HIS A 20 -3.69 12.82 5.87
N SER A 21 -4.90 12.32 5.66
CA SER A 21 -5.23 10.91 5.76
C SER A 21 -4.41 10.04 4.79
N SER A 22 -4.09 10.56 3.60
CA SER A 22 -3.26 9.85 2.63
C SER A 22 -1.79 9.67 3.06
N LEU A 23 -1.34 10.47 4.04
CA LEU A 23 0.00 10.42 4.61
C LEU A 23 0.05 9.72 5.98
N ASP A 24 -1.11 9.50 6.61
CA ASP A 24 -1.21 8.88 7.94
C ASP A 24 -1.09 7.34 7.83
N PRO A 25 -0.06 6.72 8.46
CA PRO A 25 0.09 5.27 8.44
C PRO A 25 -1.00 4.52 9.22
N ASP A 26 -1.74 5.18 10.11
CA ASP A 26 -2.79 4.56 10.92
C ASP A 26 -4.18 4.71 10.29
N GLU A 27 -4.35 5.54 9.26
CA GLU A 27 -5.61 5.73 8.54
C GLU A 27 -6.06 4.46 7.81
N LEU A 28 -7.37 4.21 7.73
CA LEU A 28 -7.89 3.04 7.02
C LEU A 28 -7.91 3.26 5.50
N SER A 29 -7.70 2.17 4.76
CA SER A 29 -7.84 2.19 3.31
C SER A 29 -9.29 2.47 2.92
N ARG A 30 -9.51 3.40 2.01
CA ARG A 30 -10.85 3.80 1.61
C ARG A 30 -10.90 4.37 0.20
N LEU A 31 -12.11 4.38 -0.36
CA LEU A 31 -12.48 5.07 -1.59
C LEU A 31 -13.54 6.12 -1.25
N GLU A 32 -13.29 7.34 -1.64
CA GLU A 32 -14.22 8.46 -1.52
C GLU A 32 -14.46 9.08 -2.90
N PHE A 33 -15.65 9.62 -3.12
CA PHE A 33 -15.98 10.31 -4.37
C PHE A 33 -16.31 11.75 -4.04
N GLU A 34 -15.49 12.63 -4.58
CA GLU A 34 -15.70 14.07 -4.56
C GLU A 34 -16.40 14.56 -5.83
N ALA A 35 -16.58 15.88 -5.94
CA ALA A 35 -17.30 16.46 -7.08
C ALA A 35 -16.53 16.34 -8.41
N ASP A 36 -15.21 16.39 -8.36
CA ASP A 36 -14.30 16.46 -9.49
C ASP A 36 -13.27 15.30 -9.55
N HIS A 37 -13.17 14.51 -8.49
CA HIS A 37 -12.23 13.38 -8.44
C HIS A 37 -12.71 12.22 -7.55
N ALA A 38 -12.04 11.09 -7.64
CA ALA A 38 -12.15 10.01 -6.69
C ALA A 38 -10.84 9.89 -5.89
N ALA A 39 -10.93 9.85 -4.57
CA ALA A 39 -9.80 9.67 -3.68
C ALA A 39 -9.70 8.21 -3.22
N LEU A 40 -8.56 7.59 -3.46
CA LEU A 40 -8.24 6.24 -3.02
C LEU A 40 -7.07 6.32 -2.02
N ILE A 41 -7.24 5.78 -0.83
CA ILE A 41 -6.17 5.65 0.15
C ILE A 41 -5.95 4.17 0.40
N PHE A 42 -4.71 3.69 0.24
CA PHE A 42 -4.36 2.29 0.46
C PHE A 42 -3.04 2.16 1.22
N LYS A 43 -2.85 0.98 1.83
CA LYS A 43 -1.65 0.64 2.59
C LYS A 43 -0.63 -0.05 1.70
N ARG A 44 0.64 0.26 1.95
CA ARG A 44 1.78 -0.47 1.42
C ARG A 44 2.86 -0.65 2.49
N PRO A 45 3.72 -1.65 2.36
CA PRO A 45 4.89 -1.74 3.23
C PRO A 45 5.81 -0.55 2.99
N LYS A 46 6.38 -0.01 4.07
CA LYS A 46 7.51 0.90 3.98
C LYS A 46 8.77 0.14 3.61
N SER A 47 9.66 0.74 2.82
CA SER A 47 10.95 0.14 2.51
C SER A 47 11.72 -0.21 3.78
N PHE A 48 12.31 -1.40 3.81
CA PHE A 48 13.04 -1.90 4.97
C PHE A 48 14.30 -1.06 5.20
N SER A 49 14.48 -0.61 6.45
CA SER A 49 15.71 0.03 6.89
C SER A 49 16.43 -0.85 7.93
N ALA A 50 17.76 -0.90 7.87
CA ALA A 50 18.57 -1.60 8.88
C ALA A 50 18.37 -1.03 10.29
N ASP A 51 17.93 0.21 10.41
CA ASP A 51 17.66 0.89 11.69
C ASP A 51 16.30 0.49 12.31
N ASP A 52 15.43 -0.20 11.57
CA ASP A 52 14.09 -0.59 12.04
C ASP A 52 14.07 -1.79 12.99
N ASN A 53 15.22 -2.35 13.36
CA ASN A 53 15.35 -3.46 14.35
C ASN A 53 14.36 -4.61 14.08
N PHE A 54 14.23 -5.06 12.82
CA PHE A 54 13.29 -6.10 12.35
C PHE A 54 11.80 -5.72 12.40
N LEU A 55 11.45 -4.49 12.76
CA LEU A 55 10.07 -4.01 12.75
C LEU A 55 9.74 -3.44 11.36
N LEU A 56 8.91 -4.16 10.61
CA LEU A 56 8.37 -3.69 9.33
C LEU A 56 7.20 -2.73 9.59
N LYS A 57 7.29 -1.57 9.00
CA LYS A 57 6.27 -0.51 9.13
C LYS A 57 5.41 -0.44 7.89
N MET A 58 4.18 0.01 8.07
CA MET A 58 3.27 0.32 6.97
C MET A 58 3.26 1.82 6.71
N THR A 59 2.86 2.18 5.51
CA THR A 59 2.63 3.57 5.11
C THR A 59 1.37 3.64 4.27
N SER A 60 0.77 4.81 4.20
CA SER A 60 -0.36 5.08 3.33
C SER A 60 0.11 5.69 2.01
N THR A 61 -0.69 5.54 0.98
CA THR A 61 -0.55 6.20 -0.31
C THR A 61 -1.92 6.69 -0.74
N GLY A 62 -2.03 7.96 -1.07
CA GLY A 62 -3.21 8.56 -1.67
C GLY A 62 -3.09 8.58 -3.19
N VAL A 63 -4.16 8.22 -3.88
CA VAL A 63 -4.30 8.39 -5.33
C VAL A 63 -5.59 9.14 -5.58
N PHE A 64 -5.48 10.30 -6.20
CA PHE A 64 -6.60 11.15 -6.58
C PHE A 64 -6.79 11.03 -8.08
N LEU A 65 -7.89 10.40 -8.47
CA LEU A 65 -8.23 10.11 -9.86
C LEU A 65 -9.16 11.21 -10.40
N TYR A 66 -8.67 11.98 -11.34
CA TYR A 66 -9.42 12.94 -12.15
C TYR A 66 -9.79 12.32 -13.50
N GLU A 67 -10.51 13.05 -14.33
CA GLU A 67 -10.97 12.57 -15.64
C GLU A 67 -9.80 12.23 -16.59
N ASP A 68 -8.74 13.05 -16.60
CA ASP A 68 -7.62 12.96 -17.54
C ASP A 68 -6.24 12.76 -16.90
N HIS A 69 -6.16 12.82 -15.58
CA HIS A 69 -4.89 12.64 -14.85
C HIS A 69 -5.08 12.02 -13.47
N ILE A 70 -3.99 11.67 -12.83
CA ILE A 70 -3.95 11.25 -11.43
C ILE A 70 -2.89 12.05 -10.66
N VAL A 71 -3.17 12.28 -9.38
CA VAL A 71 -2.20 12.79 -8.41
C VAL A 71 -1.90 11.70 -7.40
N VAL A 72 -0.63 11.40 -7.19
CA VAL A 72 -0.19 10.39 -6.21
C VAL A 72 0.56 11.08 -5.09
N VAL A 73 0.09 10.85 -3.87
CA VAL A 73 0.65 11.43 -2.64
C VAL A 73 1.25 10.32 -1.78
N MET A 74 2.53 10.45 -1.45
CA MET A 74 3.26 9.48 -0.65
C MET A 74 4.14 10.20 0.39
N PRO A 75 4.35 9.61 1.58
CA PRO A 75 5.19 10.21 2.62
C PRO A 75 6.70 9.99 2.40
N ASP A 76 7.10 9.20 1.43
CA ASP A 76 8.49 8.83 1.15
C ASP A 76 8.79 8.86 -0.36
N ASP A 77 10.09 8.99 -0.71
CA ASP A 77 10.59 9.01 -2.08
C ASP A 77 10.72 7.60 -2.70
N ALA A 78 9.88 6.65 -2.28
CA ALA A 78 9.92 5.32 -2.87
C ALA A 78 9.50 5.39 -4.36
N PRO A 79 10.20 4.68 -5.25
CA PRO A 79 9.86 4.68 -6.65
C PRO A 79 8.44 4.14 -6.85
N LEU A 80 7.63 4.87 -7.62
CA LEU A 80 6.24 4.50 -7.93
C LEU A 80 6.14 3.16 -8.64
N PHE A 81 7.13 2.85 -9.48
CA PHE A 81 7.16 1.64 -10.29
C PHE A 81 8.51 0.95 -10.17
N GLU A 82 8.55 -0.16 -9.45
CA GLU A 82 9.70 -1.04 -9.37
C GLU A 82 9.45 -2.36 -10.10
N GLY A 83 10.52 -2.92 -10.68
CA GLY A 83 10.48 -4.23 -11.31
C GLY A 83 9.69 -4.30 -12.62
N ARG A 84 9.51 -5.53 -13.11
CA ARG A 84 8.69 -5.83 -14.30
C ARG A 84 7.29 -6.21 -13.84
N ALA A 85 6.37 -5.24 -13.83
CA ALA A 85 4.96 -5.60 -13.70
C ALA A 85 4.43 -6.10 -15.05
N PRO A 86 3.57 -7.11 -15.07
CA PRO A 86 2.98 -7.64 -16.31
C PRO A 86 1.98 -6.67 -16.95
N LEU A 87 1.56 -5.64 -16.20
CA LEU A 87 0.54 -4.69 -16.64
C LEU A 87 1.12 -3.61 -17.55
N ARG A 88 0.59 -3.47 -18.75
CA ARG A 88 0.85 -2.35 -19.65
C ARG A 88 -0.02 -1.18 -19.25
N ILE A 89 0.50 0.04 -19.38
CA ILE A 89 -0.20 1.28 -19.03
C ILE A 89 -0.66 1.95 -20.33
N PHE A 90 -1.95 2.09 -20.51
CA PHE A 90 -2.60 2.82 -21.61
C PHE A 90 -3.53 3.91 -21.11
N SER A 91 -3.94 3.86 -19.83
CA SER A 91 -4.87 4.77 -19.19
C SER A 91 -4.46 5.10 -17.75
N VAL A 92 -5.11 6.07 -17.15
CA VAL A 92 -4.93 6.42 -15.72
C VAL A 92 -5.42 5.29 -14.80
N GLN A 93 -6.43 4.53 -15.21
CA GLN A 93 -6.93 3.36 -14.51
C GLN A 93 -5.87 2.25 -14.44
N ASP A 94 -5.13 2.01 -15.53
CA ASP A 94 -4.04 1.04 -15.55
C ASP A 94 -2.92 1.43 -14.57
N VAL A 95 -2.67 2.73 -14.38
CA VAL A 95 -1.71 3.22 -13.38
C VAL A 95 -2.16 2.83 -11.98
N ILE A 96 -3.44 3.03 -11.65
CA ILE A 96 -4.00 2.66 -10.35
C ILE A 96 -3.85 1.16 -10.11
N LEU A 97 -4.29 0.32 -11.05
CA LEU A 97 -4.19 -1.14 -10.96
C LEU A 97 -2.74 -1.59 -10.78
N ARG A 98 -1.81 -0.95 -11.47
CA ARG A 98 -0.38 -1.25 -11.33
C ARG A 98 0.16 -0.87 -9.96
N LEU A 99 -0.24 0.26 -9.38
CA LEU A 99 0.14 0.66 -8.03
C LEU A 99 -0.37 -0.33 -6.98
N LEU A 100 -1.62 -0.77 -7.11
CA LEU A 100 -2.22 -1.76 -6.21
C LEU A 100 -1.52 -3.11 -6.32
N TYR A 101 -1.30 -3.61 -7.53
CA TYR A 101 -0.55 -4.85 -7.78
C TYR A 101 0.85 -4.80 -7.17
N GLN A 102 1.54 -3.68 -7.34
CA GLN A 102 2.87 -3.50 -6.78
C GLN A 102 2.86 -3.51 -5.24
N SER A 103 1.84 -2.90 -4.62
CA SER A 103 1.67 -2.97 -3.17
C SER A 103 1.55 -4.41 -2.67
N ILE A 104 0.76 -5.26 -3.36
CA ILE A 104 0.60 -6.68 -3.01
C ILE A 104 1.93 -7.42 -3.18
N SER A 105 2.63 -7.24 -4.28
CA SER A 105 3.94 -7.86 -4.52
C SER A 105 4.96 -7.46 -3.43
N HIS A 106 4.90 -6.23 -2.92
CA HIS A 106 5.71 -5.79 -1.79
C HIS A 106 5.34 -6.53 -0.50
N PHE A 107 4.04 -6.70 -0.20
CA PHE A 107 3.60 -7.51 0.96
C PHE A 107 4.14 -8.93 0.89
N GLU A 108 4.03 -9.60 -0.25
CA GLU A 108 4.60 -10.93 -0.46
C GLU A 108 6.12 -10.97 -0.23
N GLY A 109 6.84 -9.99 -0.76
CA GLY A 109 8.29 -9.86 -0.56
C GLY A 109 8.65 -9.75 0.92
N HIS A 110 7.91 -8.94 1.67
CA HIS A 110 8.09 -8.77 3.13
C HIS A 110 7.74 -10.04 3.90
N LEU A 111 6.66 -10.74 3.55
CA LEU A 111 6.28 -12.01 4.18
C LEU A 111 7.35 -13.09 3.95
N LYS A 112 7.90 -13.19 2.74
CA LYS A 112 9.03 -14.08 2.43
C LYS A 112 10.26 -13.73 3.27
N ALA A 113 10.58 -12.44 3.41
CA ALA A 113 11.69 -11.98 4.26
C ALA A 113 11.47 -12.31 5.74
N ILE A 114 10.26 -12.10 6.28
CA ILE A 114 9.90 -12.46 7.65
C ILE A 114 10.11 -13.95 7.90
N ASN A 115 9.64 -14.83 7.01
CA ASN A 115 9.82 -16.27 7.16
C ASN A 115 11.30 -16.65 7.21
N MET A 116 12.14 -16.13 6.32
CA MET A 116 13.58 -16.39 6.31
C MET A 116 14.27 -15.89 7.59
N LEU A 117 13.89 -14.70 8.08
CA LEU A 117 14.42 -14.12 9.31
C LEU A 117 13.98 -14.92 10.53
N SER A 118 12.71 -15.33 10.59
CA SER A 118 12.17 -16.17 11.67
C SER A 118 12.95 -17.48 11.81
N ASP A 119 13.15 -18.22 10.71
CA ASP A 119 13.94 -19.45 10.68
C ASP A 119 15.39 -19.24 11.14
N SER A 120 15.98 -18.10 10.79
CA SER A 120 17.34 -17.75 11.21
C SER A 120 17.41 -17.44 12.71
N LEU A 121 16.43 -16.69 13.23
CA LEU A 121 16.35 -16.32 14.64
C LEU A 121 16.07 -17.56 15.52
N GLU A 122 15.17 -18.45 15.10
CA GLU A 122 14.89 -19.70 15.81
C GLU A 122 16.15 -20.51 16.04
N ARG A 123 16.96 -20.73 14.98
CA ARG A 123 18.25 -21.43 15.10
C ARG A 123 19.21 -20.75 16.07
N ARG A 124 19.25 -19.42 16.10
CA ARG A 124 20.12 -18.65 17.00
C ARG A 124 19.63 -18.72 18.46
N ILE A 125 18.32 -18.70 18.69
CA ILE A 125 17.75 -18.86 20.03
C ILE A 125 18.13 -20.21 20.61
N ILE A 126 18.01 -21.30 19.82
CA ILE A 126 18.36 -22.66 20.26
C ILE A 126 19.84 -22.78 20.58
N THR A 127 20.74 -22.11 19.85
CA THR A 127 22.19 -22.25 20.00
C THR A 127 22.80 -21.34 21.05
N SER A 128 22.32 -20.12 21.23
CA SER A 128 22.95 -19.12 22.10
C SER A 128 22.10 -18.62 23.26
N MET A 129 20.77 -18.85 23.24
CA MET A 129 19.83 -18.41 24.29
C MET A 129 19.89 -16.90 24.62
N GLU A 130 20.33 -16.06 23.68
CA GLU A 130 20.45 -14.63 23.94
C GLU A 130 19.08 -13.92 23.83
N THR A 131 18.73 -13.12 24.83
CA THR A 131 17.46 -12.35 24.89
C THR A 131 17.21 -11.47 23.68
N ARG A 132 18.26 -10.95 23.03
CA ARG A 132 18.11 -10.10 21.83
C ARG A 132 17.39 -10.81 20.68
N TYR A 133 17.58 -12.13 20.51
CA TYR A 133 16.91 -12.88 19.44
C TYR A 133 15.42 -13.05 19.71
N LEU A 134 15.04 -13.17 20.99
CA LEU A 134 13.64 -13.18 21.40
C LEU A 134 12.98 -11.82 21.12
N LEU A 135 13.66 -10.71 21.41
CA LEU A 135 13.15 -9.38 21.10
C LEU A 135 12.95 -9.16 19.60
N ASN A 136 13.88 -9.67 18.77
CA ASN A 136 13.73 -9.62 17.32
C ASN A 136 12.55 -10.49 16.83
N MET A 137 12.30 -11.66 17.44
CA MET A 137 11.11 -12.47 17.13
C MET A 137 9.81 -11.72 17.44
N PHE A 138 9.73 -11.03 18.59
CA PHE A 138 8.56 -10.19 18.90
C PHE A 138 8.38 -9.02 17.90
N ALA A 139 9.48 -8.45 17.40
CA ALA A 139 9.39 -7.42 16.37
C ALA A 139 8.83 -7.99 15.05
N LEU A 140 9.22 -9.21 14.66
CA LEU A 140 8.66 -9.89 13.48
C LEU A 140 7.18 -10.23 13.68
N GLU A 141 6.79 -10.75 14.86
CA GLU A 141 5.39 -11.01 15.20
C GLU A 141 4.54 -9.74 15.08
N LYS A 142 5.01 -8.64 15.64
CA LYS A 142 4.34 -7.34 15.52
C LYS A 142 4.22 -6.88 14.07
N SER A 143 5.26 -7.14 13.26
CA SER A 143 5.25 -6.83 11.82
C SER A 143 4.17 -7.61 11.07
N LEU A 144 3.98 -8.91 11.40
CA LEU A 144 2.91 -9.73 10.82
C LEU A 144 1.52 -9.17 11.14
N VAL A 145 1.31 -8.68 12.37
CA VAL A 145 0.03 -8.04 12.75
C VAL A 145 -0.20 -6.77 11.93
N TYR A 146 0.83 -5.94 11.71
CA TYR A 146 0.70 -4.74 10.89
C TYR A 146 0.41 -5.07 9.42
N ILE A 147 1.09 -6.07 8.86
CA ILE A 147 0.85 -6.55 7.50
C ILE A 147 -0.60 -7.06 7.37
N LEU A 148 -1.05 -7.91 8.29
CA LEU A 148 -2.41 -8.45 8.27
C LEU A 148 -3.47 -7.35 8.31
N ASN A 149 -3.30 -6.37 9.20
CA ASN A 149 -4.22 -5.24 9.29
C ASN A 149 -4.22 -4.40 7.99
N ALA A 150 -3.07 -4.18 7.38
CA ALA A 150 -2.95 -3.44 6.12
C ALA A 150 -3.63 -4.19 4.96
N ILE A 151 -3.41 -5.50 4.83
CA ILE A 151 -4.03 -6.36 3.81
C ILE A 151 -5.55 -6.36 3.98
N ASN A 152 -6.05 -6.53 5.20
CA ASN A 152 -7.49 -6.49 5.48
C ASN A 152 -8.11 -5.12 5.17
N SER A 153 -7.39 -4.04 5.48
CA SER A 153 -7.83 -2.69 5.14
C SER A 153 -7.91 -2.49 3.62
N ASN A 154 -6.89 -2.95 2.89
CA ASN A 154 -6.88 -2.90 1.43
C ASN A 154 -8.00 -3.75 0.80
N SER A 155 -8.33 -4.92 1.38
CA SER A 155 -9.44 -5.77 0.90
C SER A 155 -10.75 -4.99 0.85
N ALA A 156 -11.08 -4.25 1.91
CA ALA A 156 -12.29 -3.44 1.97
C ALA A 156 -12.31 -2.33 0.88
N LEU A 157 -11.16 -1.72 0.59
CA LEU A 157 -11.03 -0.78 -0.51
C LEU A 157 -11.27 -1.45 -1.86
N PHE A 158 -10.63 -2.61 -2.12
CA PHE A 158 -10.72 -3.29 -3.41
C PHE A 158 -12.14 -3.77 -3.70
N ASP A 159 -12.86 -4.29 -2.70
CA ASP A 159 -14.27 -4.67 -2.81
C ASP A 159 -15.15 -3.44 -3.17
N LYS A 160 -14.85 -2.28 -2.57
CA LYS A 160 -15.54 -1.05 -2.89
C LYS A 160 -15.19 -0.56 -4.31
N MET A 161 -13.93 -0.65 -4.73
CA MET A 161 -13.52 -0.32 -6.10
C MET A 161 -14.23 -1.21 -7.12
N LYS A 162 -14.34 -2.53 -6.86
CA LYS A 162 -15.08 -3.46 -7.71
C LYS A 162 -16.56 -3.06 -7.82
N SER A 163 -17.18 -2.70 -6.71
CA SER A 163 -18.59 -2.28 -6.68
C SER A 163 -18.86 -0.97 -7.42
N TYR A 164 -17.85 -0.12 -7.55
CA TYR A 164 -17.93 1.18 -8.24
C TYR A 164 -17.05 1.26 -9.48
N ALA A 165 -16.70 0.11 -10.08
CA ALA A 165 -15.76 0.02 -11.21
C ALA A 165 -16.20 0.90 -12.41
N GLU A 166 -17.48 0.90 -12.75
CA GLU A 166 -18.04 1.74 -13.80
C GLU A 166 -17.86 3.24 -13.51
N ARG A 167 -18.07 3.65 -12.25
CA ARG A 167 -17.89 5.05 -11.83
C ARG A 167 -16.42 5.47 -11.82
N LEU A 168 -15.51 4.53 -11.61
CA LEU A 168 -14.05 4.75 -11.70
C LEU A 168 -13.57 4.72 -13.16
N GLY A 169 -14.44 4.40 -14.12
CA GLY A 169 -14.12 4.35 -15.55
C GLY A 169 -13.34 3.08 -15.94
N PHE A 170 -13.44 1.99 -15.17
CA PHE A 170 -12.80 0.72 -15.51
C PHE A 170 -13.57 0.03 -16.63
N ASP A 171 -12.83 -0.41 -17.66
CA ASP A 171 -13.34 -1.29 -18.69
C ASP A 171 -13.40 -2.76 -18.22
N HIS A 172 -13.86 -3.65 -19.10
CA HIS A 172 -14.02 -5.06 -18.78
C HIS A 172 -12.68 -5.76 -18.47
N ASP A 173 -11.62 -5.42 -19.19
CA ASP A 173 -10.30 -6.01 -19.01
C ASP A 173 -9.67 -5.53 -17.68
N GLN A 174 -9.83 -4.25 -17.38
CA GLN A 174 -9.37 -3.64 -16.13
C GLN A 174 -10.11 -4.18 -14.90
N LEU A 175 -11.43 -4.45 -15.04
CA LEU A 175 -12.19 -5.12 -13.99
C LEU A 175 -11.67 -6.54 -13.74
N GLY A 176 -11.33 -7.29 -14.79
CA GLY A 176 -10.69 -8.61 -14.66
C GLY A 176 -9.35 -8.52 -13.91
N ILE A 177 -8.52 -7.52 -14.22
CA ILE A 177 -7.25 -7.28 -13.51
C ILE A 177 -7.50 -6.95 -12.02
N LEU A 178 -8.51 -6.14 -11.72
CA LEU A 178 -8.87 -5.82 -10.33
C LEU A 178 -9.34 -7.07 -9.58
N GLU A 179 -10.07 -7.98 -10.23
CA GLU A 179 -10.46 -9.27 -9.64
C GLU A 179 -9.25 -10.15 -9.33
N ASP A 180 -8.25 -10.21 -10.21
CA ASP A 180 -6.99 -10.92 -9.96
C ASP A 180 -6.24 -10.31 -8.77
N ILE A 181 -6.18 -8.97 -8.68
CA ILE A 181 -5.59 -8.24 -7.55
C ILE A 181 -6.30 -8.59 -6.22
N ILE A 182 -7.63 -8.68 -6.22
CA ILE A 182 -8.42 -9.07 -5.04
C ILE A 182 -8.06 -10.48 -4.60
N ILE A 183 -7.98 -11.42 -5.54
CA ILE A 183 -7.62 -12.82 -5.26
C ILE A 183 -6.22 -12.92 -4.67
N GLU A 184 -5.24 -12.24 -5.28
CA GLU A 184 -3.86 -12.22 -4.81
C GLU A 184 -3.72 -11.62 -3.40
N ASN A 185 -4.50 -10.57 -3.09
CA ASN A 185 -4.50 -9.95 -1.76
C ASN A 185 -5.12 -10.85 -0.68
N GLN A 186 -5.90 -11.87 -1.05
CA GLN A 186 -6.55 -12.82 -0.13
C GLN A 186 -5.72 -14.09 0.13
N GLN A 187 -4.69 -14.36 -0.67
CA GLN A 187 -3.78 -15.51 -0.52
C GLN A 187 -2.72 -15.27 0.55
#